data_9f758f890f71bfd65dc103c87d33ff3e
#
_entry.id   9f758f890f71bfd65dc103c87d33ff3e
#
_cell.length_a   1.000
_cell.length_b   1.000
_cell.length_c   1.000
_cell.angle_alpha   90.00
_cell.angle_beta   90.00
_cell.angle_gamma   90.00
#
_symmetry.space_group_name_H-M   'P 1'
#
loop_
_entity.id
_entity.type
_entity.pdbx_description
1 polymer ?
#
loop_
_entity_poly.entity_id
_entity_poly.type
_entity_poly.pdbx_seq_one_letter_code
_entity_poly.pdbx_strand_id
1 'polypeptide(L)'
;PFEIIEIGAVRLDESFQETGQFCRLIRPRVYPQMHYRISEVTHMDMAELERNGETFVAVIRDFLQWCGDDCVFCTWGSMDLTELQRNMAYYGVEIPFDKPLLYYDVQKLYSLLQGDGKQKQSLDITARELGIREDRPFHRALDDAHYTGRVMAAMDFERVMEYWSTDYYRLPESKEEEVYLIFPGYSKYISRTFETKEEAIADKTVTDLICYRCNRMLRKKV
;
A
#
# COMPACT_ATOMS: atom_id res chain seq x y z
N PRO A 1 -10.79 -2.62 -11.47
CA PRO A 1 -10.53 -3.35 -10.22
C PRO A 1 -9.83 -4.67 -10.54
N PHE A 2 -8.92 -5.08 -9.68
CA PHE A 2 -8.25 -6.37 -9.77
C PHE A 2 -8.88 -7.34 -8.79
N GLU A 3 -8.97 -8.61 -9.15
CA GLU A 3 -9.32 -9.67 -8.20
C GLU A 3 -8.04 -10.24 -7.61
N ILE A 4 -7.96 -10.26 -6.28
CA ILE A 4 -6.78 -10.78 -5.58
C ILE A 4 -6.79 -12.31 -5.67
N ILE A 5 -5.69 -12.88 -6.11
CA ILE A 5 -5.49 -14.33 -6.29
C ILE A 5 -4.51 -14.93 -5.29
N GLU A 6 -3.73 -14.11 -4.61
CA GLU A 6 -2.79 -14.51 -3.56
C GLU A 6 -2.64 -13.38 -2.53
N ILE A 7 -2.62 -13.71 -1.25
CA ILE A 7 -2.15 -12.83 -0.18
C ILE A 7 -0.90 -13.44 0.42
N GLY A 8 0.21 -12.69 0.33
CA GLY A 8 1.48 -13.02 0.95
C GLY A 8 1.94 -11.88 1.84
N ALA A 9 2.35 -12.19 3.06
CA ALA A 9 2.86 -11.21 4.01
C ALA A 9 3.89 -11.83 4.94
N VAL A 10 4.81 -11.00 5.43
CA VAL A 10 5.73 -11.33 6.51
C VAL A 10 5.47 -10.39 7.69
N ARG A 11 5.65 -10.90 8.90
CA ARG A 11 5.64 -10.10 10.11
C ARG A 11 7.06 -9.79 10.50
N LEU A 12 7.35 -8.53 10.73
CA LEU A 12 8.65 -8.04 11.20
C LEU A 12 8.52 -7.57 12.65
N ASP A 13 9.57 -7.78 13.43
CA ASP A 13 9.72 -7.16 14.74
C ASP A 13 10.32 -5.74 14.64
N GLU A 14 10.57 -5.09 15.77
CA GLU A 14 11.16 -3.74 15.86
C GLU A 14 12.58 -3.65 15.27
N SER A 15 13.27 -4.77 15.11
CA SER A 15 14.58 -4.89 14.47
C SER A 15 14.49 -5.30 13.00
N PHE A 16 13.30 -5.26 12.42
CA PHE A 16 12.98 -5.73 11.06
C PHE A 16 13.32 -7.20 10.80
N GLN A 17 13.38 -8.04 11.86
CA GLN A 17 13.57 -9.46 11.70
C GLN A 17 12.23 -10.15 11.46
N GLU A 18 12.20 -11.08 10.52
CA GLU A 18 10.99 -11.83 10.17
C GLU A 18 10.62 -12.80 11.30
N THR A 19 9.43 -12.64 11.87
CA THR A 19 8.90 -13.43 13.00
C THR A 19 7.71 -14.30 12.63
N GLY A 20 7.16 -14.13 11.42
CA GLY A 20 6.03 -14.91 10.93
C GLY A 20 5.74 -14.67 9.47
N GLN A 21 5.04 -15.62 8.87
CA GLN A 21 4.65 -15.59 7.45
C GLN A 21 3.18 -15.92 7.30
N PHE A 22 2.53 -15.30 6.33
CA PHE A 22 1.20 -15.63 5.85
C PHE A 22 1.24 -15.80 4.33
N CYS A 23 0.69 -16.89 3.82
CA CYS A 23 0.55 -17.11 2.39
C CYS A 23 -0.68 -17.97 2.11
N ARG A 24 -1.60 -17.45 1.29
CA ARG A 24 -2.82 -18.15 0.88
C ARG A 24 -3.17 -17.81 -0.55
N LEU A 25 -3.53 -18.84 -1.31
CA LEU A 25 -4.10 -18.70 -2.65
C LEU A 25 -5.61 -18.46 -2.54
N ILE A 26 -6.11 -17.60 -3.42
CA ILE A 26 -7.52 -17.26 -3.49
C ILE A 26 -8.05 -17.71 -4.84
N ARG A 27 -9.18 -18.43 -4.79
CA ARG A 27 -9.90 -18.85 -5.99
C ARG A 27 -10.66 -17.66 -6.55
N PRO A 28 -10.32 -17.19 -7.78
CA PRO A 28 -11.03 -16.09 -8.42
C PRO A 28 -12.48 -16.49 -8.74
N ARG A 29 -13.38 -15.51 -8.67
CA ARG A 29 -14.81 -15.70 -8.96
C ARG A 29 -15.35 -14.79 -10.03
N VAL A 30 -14.68 -13.66 -10.26
CA VAL A 30 -15.13 -12.63 -11.19
C VAL A 30 -14.53 -12.87 -12.56
N TYR A 31 -13.24 -13.18 -12.61
CA TYR A 31 -12.53 -13.40 -13.86
C TYR A 31 -12.34 -14.89 -14.14
N PRO A 32 -12.99 -15.42 -15.18
CA PRO A 32 -12.89 -16.84 -15.52
C PRO A 32 -11.55 -17.22 -16.16
N GLN A 33 -10.77 -16.24 -16.55
CA GLN A 33 -9.47 -16.43 -17.18
C GLN A 33 -8.44 -15.46 -16.60
N MET A 34 -7.25 -15.94 -16.35
CA MET A 34 -6.13 -15.12 -15.95
C MET A 34 -5.55 -14.42 -17.17
N HIS A 35 -5.23 -13.12 -17.01
CA HIS A 35 -4.52 -12.40 -18.05
C HIS A 35 -3.13 -13.02 -18.25
N TYR A 36 -2.72 -13.27 -19.49
CA TYR A 36 -1.48 -13.97 -19.82
C TYR A 36 -0.23 -13.40 -19.15
N ARG A 37 -0.14 -12.05 -18.99
CA ARG A 37 0.99 -11.40 -18.30
C ARG A 37 1.07 -11.77 -16.82
N ILE A 38 -0.06 -11.97 -16.15
CA ILE A 38 -0.07 -12.39 -14.75
C ILE A 38 0.47 -13.81 -14.65
N SER A 39 -0.01 -14.72 -15.50
CA SER A 39 0.48 -16.09 -15.54
C SER A 39 1.98 -16.17 -15.90
N GLU A 40 2.44 -15.34 -16.84
CA GLU A 40 3.84 -15.27 -17.23
C GLU A 40 4.76 -14.81 -16.09
N VAL A 41 4.32 -13.82 -15.31
CA VAL A 41 5.13 -13.24 -14.23
C VAL A 41 5.05 -14.06 -12.95
N THR A 42 3.86 -14.53 -12.56
CA THR A 42 3.65 -15.25 -11.30
C THR A 42 3.86 -16.77 -11.41
N HIS A 43 3.91 -17.29 -12.64
CA HIS A 43 3.93 -18.73 -12.95
C HIS A 43 2.73 -19.51 -12.38
N MET A 44 1.62 -18.81 -12.11
CA MET A 44 0.36 -19.40 -11.67
C MET A 44 -0.59 -19.63 -12.85
N ASP A 45 -1.45 -20.62 -12.72
CA ASP A 45 -2.54 -20.87 -13.66
C ASP A 45 -3.90 -21.01 -12.95
N MET A 46 -4.97 -20.88 -13.72
CA MET A 46 -6.33 -21.00 -13.18
C MET A 46 -6.61 -22.37 -12.57
N ALA A 47 -6.02 -23.44 -13.10
CA ALA A 47 -6.23 -24.79 -12.57
C ALA A 47 -5.59 -24.96 -11.19
N GLU A 48 -4.47 -24.31 -10.93
CA GLU A 48 -3.87 -24.23 -9.59
C GLU A 48 -4.78 -23.48 -8.61
N LEU A 49 -5.27 -22.30 -8.99
CA LEU A 49 -6.15 -21.49 -8.17
C LEU A 49 -7.50 -22.20 -7.89
N GLU A 50 -8.03 -22.92 -8.86
CA GLU A 50 -9.26 -23.71 -8.68
C GLU A 50 -9.07 -24.88 -7.71
N ARG A 51 -7.93 -25.55 -7.76
CA ARG A 51 -7.64 -26.72 -6.89
C ARG A 51 -7.25 -26.31 -5.47
N ASN A 52 -6.40 -25.29 -5.34
CA ASN A 52 -5.70 -24.97 -4.10
C ASN A 52 -6.20 -23.66 -3.48
N GLY A 53 -6.91 -22.81 -4.23
CA GLY A 53 -7.41 -21.52 -3.76
C GLY A 53 -8.62 -21.68 -2.84
N GLU A 54 -8.63 -20.86 -1.82
CA GLU A 54 -9.74 -20.71 -0.88
C GLU A 54 -10.66 -19.55 -1.30
N THR A 55 -11.76 -19.32 -0.59
CA THR A 55 -12.60 -18.14 -0.85
C THR A 55 -11.92 -16.89 -0.31
N PHE A 56 -12.06 -15.75 -1.01
CA PHE A 56 -11.53 -14.48 -0.54
C PHE A 56 -11.96 -14.16 0.91
N VAL A 57 -13.24 -14.40 1.24
CA VAL A 57 -13.79 -14.11 2.58
C VAL A 57 -13.11 -14.94 3.68
N ALA A 58 -12.77 -16.20 3.41
CA ALA A 58 -12.05 -17.02 4.39
C ALA A 58 -10.62 -16.52 4.56
N VAL A 59 -9.91 -16.31 3.45
CA VAL A 59 -8.50 -15.88 3.46
C VAL A 59 -8.34 -14.51 4.14
N ILE A 60 -9.21 -13.54 3.81
CA ILE A 60 -9.10 -12.19 4.39
C ILE A 60 -9.39 -12.18 5.89
N ARG A 61 -10.33 -13.01 6.37
CA ARG A 61 -10.59 -13.16 7.82
C ARG A 61 -9.37 -13.70 8.54
N ASP A 62 -8.76 -14.77 8.03
CA ASP A 62 -7.56 -15.37 8.61
C ASP A 62 -6.38 -14.38 8.55
N PHE A 63 -6.25 -13.62 7.47
CA PHE A 63 -5.22 -12.59 7.30
C PHE A 63 -5.36 -11.48 8.34
N LEU A 64 -6.56 -10.91 8.51
CA LEU A 64 -6.82 -9.86 9.49
C LEU A 64 -6.57 -10.37 10.92
N GLN A 65 -6.99 -11.58 11.23
CA GLN A 65 -6.69 -12.21 12.52
C GLN A 65 -5.18 -12.40 12.72
N TRP A 66 -4.45 -12.80 11.67
CA TRP A 66 -3.00 -12.94 11.73
C TRP A 66 -2.30 -11.58 11.88
N CYS A 67 -2.78 -10.51 11.25
CA CYS A 67 -2.25 -9.14 11.43
C CYS A 67 -2.38 -8.67 12.88
N GLY A 68 -3.51 -8.95 13.54
CA GLY A 68 -3.83 -8.37 14.85
C GLY A 68 -4.20 -6.89 14.76
N ASP A 69 -4.42 -6.25 15.91
CA ASP A 69 -4.97 -4.89 15.98
C ASP A 69 -3.90 -3.78 15.87
N ASP A 70 -2.64 -4.08 16.21
CA ASP A 70 -1.55 -3.10 16.31
C ASP A 70 -0.54 -3.20 15.15
N CYS A 71 -0.95 -3.71 13.98
CA CYS A 71 -0.03 -3.83 12.85
C CYS A 71 0.09 -2.53 12.04
N VAL A 72 1.29 -2.28 11.52
CA VAL A 72 1.56 -1.25 10.52
C VAL A 72 1.91 -1.94 9.21
N PHE A 73 1.16 -1.63 8.16
CA PHE A 73 1.43 -2.18 6.84
C PHE A 73 2.64 -1.52 6.18
N CYS A 74 3.42 -2.36 5.52
CA CYS A 74 4.55 -1.94 4.69
C CYS A 74 4.42 -2.64 3.33
N THR A 75 4.43 -1.87 2.23
CA THR A 75 4.22 -2.40 0.88
C THR A 75 5.31 -1.93 -0.08
N TRP A 76 5.54 -2.66 -1.15
CA TRP A 76 6.37 -2.19 -2.25
C TRP A 76 5.53 -1.45 -3.28
N GLY A 77 5.24 -0.19 -3.01
CA GLY A 77 4.35 0.66 -3.80
C GLY A 77 2.99 0.90 -3.14
N SER A 78 2.06 1.45 -3.90
CA SER A 78 0.83 2.03 -3.34
C SER A 78 -0.46 1.27 -3.69
N MET A 79 -0.39 0.16 -4.42
CA MET A 79 -1.63 -0.48 -4.94
C MET A 79 -2.21 -1.55 -4.03
N ASP A 80 -1.36 -2.26 -3.27
CA ASP A 80 -1.77 -3.47 -2.55
C ASP A 80 -2.92 -3.23 -1.57
N LEU A 81 -2.80 -2.17 -0.74
CA LEU A 81 -3.82 -1.86 0.26
C LEU A 81 -5.10 -1.29 -0.36
N THR A 82 -4.99 -0.52 -1.45
CA THR A 82 -6.15 -0.06 -2.22
C THR A 82 -6.94 -1.24 -2.77
N GLU A 83 -6.27 -2.20 -3.40
CA GLU A 83 -6.94 -3.37 -3.98
C GLU A 83 -7.46 -4.32 -2.89
N LEU A 84 -6.75 -4.45 -1.76
CA LEU A 84 -7.24 -5.20 -0.60
C LEU A 84 -8.58 -4.66 -0.12
N GLN A 85 -8.68 -3.36 0.14
CA GLN A 85 -9.90 -2.72 0.60
C GLN A 85 -11.02 -2.76 -0.45
N ARG A 86 -10.71 -2.63 -1.73
CA ARG A 86 -11.67 -2.77 -2.83
C ARG A 86 -12.26 -4.18 -2.91
N ASN A 87 -11.42 -5.21 -2.77
CA ASN A 87 -11.88 -6.58 -2.74
C ASN A 87 -12.71 -6.86 -1.48
N MET A 88 -12.31 -6.36 -0.31
CA MET A 88 -13.11 -6.45 0.92
C MET A 88 -14.50 -5.84 0.72
N ALA A 89 -14.58 -4.63 0.19
CA ALA A 89 -15.86 -3.96 -0.10
C ALA A 89 -16.71 -4.74 -1.11
N TYR A 90 -16.10 -5.27 -2.17
CA TYR A 90 -16.79 -6.06 -3.19
C TYR A 90 -17.43 -7.34 -2.60
N TYR A 91 -16.71 -8.03 -1.72
CA TYR A 91 -17.19 -9.25 -1.08
C TYR A 91 -18.01 -9.02 0.20
N GLY A 92 -18.31 -7.75 0.54
CA GLY A 92 -19.10 -7.40 1.73
C GLY A 92 -18.39 -7.71 3.05
N VAL A 93 -17.05 -7.70 3.04
CA VAL A 93 -16.25 -7.84 4.26
C VAL A 93 -16.04 -6.46 4.87
N GLU A 94 -16.26 -6.35 6.17
CA GLU A 94 -16.00 -5.12 6.92
C GLU A 94 -14.51 -4.74 6.83
N ILE A 95 -14.25 -3.45 6.58
CA ILE A 95 -12.89 -2.90 6.54
C ILE A 95 -12.58 -2.32 7.92
N PRO A 96 -11.70 -2.96 8.71
CA PRO A 96 -11.44 -2.56 10.10
C PRO A 96 -10.45 -1.40 10.22
N PHE A 97 -9.94 -0.89 9.09
CA PHE A 97 -8.88 0.12 9.08
C PHE A 97 -9.46 1.52 9.29
N ASP A 98 -8.69 2.37 9.98
CA ASP A 98 -8.96 3.80 10.05
C ASP A 98 -8.98 4.44 8.66
N LYS A 99 -9.71 5.54 8.54
CA LYS A 99 -9.74 6.32 7.31
C LYS A 99 -9.03 7.65 7.50
N PRO A 100 -8.00 7.94 6.73
CA PRO A 100 -7.30 7.08 5.76
C PRO A 100 -6.38 6.06 6.45
N LEU A 101 -6.19 4.91 5.81
CA LEU A 101 -5.21 3.93 6.27
C LEU A 101 -3.79 4.49 6.10
N LEU A 102 -3.04 4.57 7.20
CA LEU A 102 -1.63 4.96 7.18
C LEU A 102 -0.75 3.73 7.04
N TYR A 103 0.27 3.83 6.18
CA TYR A 103 1.20 2.74 5.92
C TYR A 103 2.55 3.25 5.42
N TYR A 104 3.53 2.39 5.32
CA TYR A 104 4.81 2.69 4.68
C TYR A 104 4.87 2.14 3.26
N ASP A 105 4.92 3.03 2.25
CA ASP A 105 5.32 2.69 0.88
C ASP A 105 6.86 2.62 0.85
N VAL A 106 7.39 1.42 1.02
CA VAL A 106 8.84 1.17 1.13
C VAL A 106 9.58 1.58 -0.13
N GLN A 107 8.97 1.38 -1.30
CA GLN A 107 9.52 1.84 -2.59
C GLN A 107 9.70 3.37 -2.60
N LYS A 108 8.71 4.11 -2.11
CA LYS A 108 8.77 5.57 -1.98
C LYS A 108 9.84 5.98 -0.96
N LEU A 109 9.89 5.32 0.21
CA LEU A 109 10.88 5.63 1.26
C LEU A 109 12.30 5.41 0.75
N TYR A 110 12.56 4.30 0.07
CA TYR A 110 13.84 4.03 -0.56
C TYR A 110 14.20 5.11 -1.60
N SER A 111 13.26 5.49 -2.46
CA SER A 111 13.45 6.56 -3.44
C SER A 111 13.77 7.92 -2.79
N LEU A 112 13.20 8.24 -1.63
CA LEU A 112 13.55 9.44 -0.85
C LEU A 112 14.98 9.40 -0.30
N LEU A 113 15.47 8.24 0.10
CA LEU A 113 16.88 8.08 0.53
C LEU A 113 17.88 8.26 -0.60
N GLN A 114 17.50 7.87 -1.82
CA GLN A 114 18.36 8.00 -3.01
C GLN A 114 18.29 9.39 -3.66
N GLY A 115 17.23 10.19 -3.39
CA GLY A 115 17.05 11.49 -4.03
C GLY A 115 15.75 12.20 -3.66
N ASP A 116 14.94 12.52 -4.66
CA ASP A 116 13.74 13.35 -4.51
C ASP A 116 12.42 12.56 -4.38
N GLY A 117 12.49 11.25 -4.29
CA GLY A 117 11.31 10.39 -4.17
C GLY A 117 10.50 10.18 -5.47
N LYS A 118 11.02 10.61 -6.61
CA LYS A 118 10.33 10.50 -7.91
C LYS A 118 10.73 9.27 -8.71
N GLN A 119 11.98 8.82 -8.55
CA GLN A 119 12.47 7.64 -9.25
C GLN A 119 12.12 6.39 -8.47
N LYS A 120 11.11 5.68 -8.94
CA LYS A 120 10.69 4.40 -8.35
C LYS A 120 11.38 3.25 -9.08
N GLN A 121 12.13 2.46 -8.33
CA GLN A 121 12.77 1.25 -8.85
C GLN A 121 11.90 0.02 -8.58
N SER A 122 12.13 -1.06 -9.32
CA SER A 122 11.53 -2.37 -9.02
C SER A 122 12.22 -3.02 -7.80
N LEU A 123 11.51 -3.93 -7.14
CA LEU A 123 11.99 -4.58 -5.93
C LEU A 123 13.27 -5.40 -6.17
N ASP A 124 13.33 -6.11 -7.28
CA ASP A 124 14.50 -6.93 -7.67
C ASP A 124 15.75 -6.10 -7.91
N ILE A 125 15.63 -4.93 -8.56
CA ILE A 125 16.75 -4.00 -8.75
C ILE A 125 17.22 -3.46 -7.41
N THR A 126 16.31 -3.02 -6.56
CA THR A 126 16.63 -2.48 -5.23
C THR A 126 17.30 -3.53 -4.34
N ALA A 127 16.80 -4.76 -4.34
CA ALA A 127 17.39 -5.86 -3.59
C ALA A 127 18.86 -6.11 -4.02
N ARG A 128 19.13 -6.12 -5.33
CA ARG A 128 20.49 -6.26 -5.86
C ARG A 128 21.41 -5.12 -5.48
N GLU A 129 20.94 -3.87 -5.57
CA GLU A 129 21.72 -2.67 -5.18
C GLU A 129 22.11 -2.69 -3.71
N LEU A 130 21.23 -3.20 -2.84
CA LEU A 130 21.50 -3.36 -1.42
C LEU A 130 22.30 -4.63 -1.08
N GLY A 131 22.68 -5.43 -2.07
CA GLY A 131 23.41 -6.67 -1.86
C GLY A 131 22.60 -7.75 -1.14
N ILE A 132 21.27 -7.68 -1.20
CA ILE A 132 20.38 -8.67 -0.62
C ILE A 132 20.47 -9.93 -1.46
N ARG A 133 20.76 -11.07 -0.79
CA ARG A 133 20.86 -12.37 -1.46
C ARG A 133 19.51 -12.77 -2.06
N GLU A 134 19.53 -13.13 -3.35
CA GLU A 134 18.37 -13.70 -4.04
C GLU A 134 18.28 -15.21 -3.72
N ASP A 135 17.51 -15.55 -2.71
CA ASP A 135 17.30 -16.92 -2.25
C ASP A 135 15.87 -17.44 -2.52
N ARG A 136 15.00 -16.58 -3.07
CA ARG A 136 13.63 -16.89 -3.50
C ARG A 136 13.33 -16.27 -4.86
N PRO A 137 12.36 -16.79 -5.62
CA PRO A 137 11.90 -16.12 -6.84
C PRO A 137 11.19 -14.82 -6.52
N PHE A 138 11.24 -13.85 -7.42
CA PHE A 138 10.37 -12.68 -7.38
C PHE A 138 8.99 -12.97 -7.99
N HIS A 139 8.03 -12.06 -7.76
CA HIS A 139 6.68 -12.08 -8.32
C HIS A 139 5.72 -13.12 -7.71
N ARG A 140 6.03 -13.61 -6.51
CA ARG A 140 5.09 -14.30 -5.64
C ARG A 140 4.87 -13.43 -4.40
N ALA A 141 3.61 -13.29 -3.98
CA ALA A 141 3.24 -12.32 -2.95
C ALA A 141 4.04 -12.48 -1.65
N LEU A 142 4.28 -13.72 -1.19
CA LEU A 142 5.09 -13.97 0.01
C LEU A 142 6.57 -13.63 -0.21
N ASP A 143 7.12 -13.96 -1.37
CA ASP A 143 8.53 -13.74 -1.65
C ASP A 143 8.82 -12.25 -1.84
N ASP A 144 7.91 -11.50 -2.49
CA ASP A 144 8.00 -10.04 -2.61
C ASP A 144 7.86 -9.36 -1.25
N ALA A 145 6.96 -9.86 -0.38
CA ALA A 145 6.86 -9.36 1.01
C ALA A 145 8.15 -9.63 1.81
N HIS A 146 8.77 -10.80 1.65
CA HIS A 146 10.06 -11.13 2.24
C HIS A 146 11.17 -10.17 1.80
N TYR A 147 11.31 -9.93 0.49
CA TYR A 147 12.30 -8.99 -0.02
C TYR A 147 12.03 -7.55 0.41
N THR A 148 10.77 -7.14 0.47
CA THR A 148 10.38 -5.81 0.99
C THR A 148 10.82 -5.65 2.44
N GLY A 149 10.63 -6.66 3.28
CA GLY A 149 11.11 -6.67 4.66
C GLY A 149 12.63 -6.56 4.77
N ARG A 150 13.37 -7.29 3.91
CA ARG A 150 14.85 -7.21 3.86
C ARG A 150 15.35 -5.87 3.36
N VAL A 151 14.66 -5.22 2.43
CA VAL A 151 14.97 -3.85 2.01
C VAL A 151 14.78 -2.89 3.18
N MET A 152 13.68 -3.01 3.95
CA MET A 152 13.48 -2.20 5.17
C MET A 152 14.60 -2.38 6.19
N ALA A 153 15.03 -3.61 6.42
CA ALA A 153 16.13 -3.90 7.34
C ALA A 153 17.49 -3.36 6.88
N ALA A 154 17.70 -3.25 5.56
CA ALA A 154 18.97 -2.81 4.97
C ALA A 154 19.05 -1.29 4.74
N MET A 155 17.91 -0.58 4.67
CA MET A 155 17.90 0.86 4.43
C MET A 155 17.95 1.65 5.75
N ASP A 156 18.38 2.93 5.67
CA ASP A 156 18.34 3.86 6.80
C ASP A 156 16.90 4.35 7.05
N PHE A 157 16.10 3.47 7.66
CA PHE A 157 14.68 3.71 7.89
C PHE A 157 14.41 4.90 8.82
N GLU A 158 15.28 5.16 9.82
CA GLU A 158 15.12 6.26 10.78
C GLU A 158 15.06 7.63 10.09
N ARG A 159 15.77 7.82 8.98
CA ARG A 159 15.75 9.07 8.22
C ARG A 159 14.44 9.32 7.48
N VAL A 160 13.64 8.31 7.25
CA VAL A 160 12.44 8.38 6.41
C VAL A 160 11.15 7.92 7.11
N MET A 161 11.23 7.46 8.36
CA MET A 161 10.09 6.94 9.12
C MET A 161 8.97 7.95 9.33
N GLU A 162 9.25 9.25 9.20
CA GLU A 162 8.24 10.31 9.31
C GLU A 162 7.38 10.45 8.03
N TYR A 163 7.79 9.85 6.90
CA TYR A 163 7.11 10.01 5.60
C TYR A 163 6.04 8.95 5.34
N TRP A 164 5.00 8.99 6.14
CA TRP A 164 3.85 8.12 6.00
C TRP A 164 3.18 8.24 4.63
N SER A 165 2.69 7.13 4.12
CA SER A 165 1.77 7.07 3.00
C SER A 165 0.34 6.89 3.51
N THR A 166 -0.62 7.30 2.69
CA THR A 166 -2.05 7.19 3.00
C THR A 166 -2.72 6.43 1.89
N ASP A 167 -3.52 5.45 2.23
CA ASP A 167 -4.38 4.77 1.28
C ASP A 167 -5.84 5.22 1.44
N TYR A 168 -6.46 5.48 0.30
CA TYR A 168 -7.84 5.90 0.18
C TYR A 168 -8.49 5.14 -0.97
N TYR A 169 -9.00 3.95 -0.70
CA TYR A 169 -9.66 3.16 -1.74
C TYR A 169 -10.97 3.81 -2.21
N ARG A 170 -11.57 4.67 -1.37
CA ARG A 170 -12.72 5.50 -1.67
C ARG A 170 -12.44 6.93 -1.25
N LEU A 171 -12.42 7.84 -2.22
CA LEU A 171 -12.24 9.27 -1.95
C LEU A 171 -13.44 9.84 -1.16
N PRO A 172 -13.26 10.92 -0.39
CA PRO A 172 -14.36 11.64 0.23
C PRO A 172 -15.41 12.06 -0.79
N GLU A 173 -16.68 11.88 -0.46
CA GLU A 173 -17.82 12.27 -1.31
C GLU A 173 -18.39 13.64 -0.89
N SER A 174 -18.20 14.01 0.37
CA SER A 174 -18.68 15.27 0.91
C SER A 174 -17.58 16.05 1.62
N LYS A 175 -17.85 17.31 1.96
CA LYS A 175 -16.91 18.18 2.65
C LYS A 175 -16.62 17.70 4.08
N GLU A 176 -17.57 17.06 4.71
CA GLU A 176 -17.48 16.51 6.07
C GLU A 176 -16.56 15.29 6.13
N GLU A 177 -16.39 14.62 5.01
CA GLU A 177 -15.49 13.46 4.88
C GLU A 177 -14.07 13.86 4.50
N GLU A 178 -13.82 15.14 4.18
CA GLU A 178 -12.48 15.62 3.84
C GLU A 178 -11.52 15.48 5.04
N VAL A 179 -10.30 15.07 4.77
CA VAL A 179 -9.32 14.76 5.81
C VAL A 179 -8.09 15.64 5.69
N TYR A 180 -7.68 16.18 6.81
CA TYR A 180 -6.43 16.93 6.94
C TYR A 180 -5.49 16.23 7.91
N LEU A 181 -4.37 15.75 7.40
CA LEU A 181 -3.36 15.04 8.16
C LEU A 181 -2.12 15.91 8.34
N ILE A 182 -1.64 16.02 9.57
CA ILE A 182 -0.43 16.76 9.92
C ILE A 182 0.64 15.78 10.36
N PHE A 183 1.79 15.87 9.72
CA PHE A 183 2.99 15.09 10.02
C PHE A 183 4.14 16.02 10.42
N PRO A 184 5.23 15.55 11.03
CA PRO A 184 6.31 16.39 11.54
C PRO A 184 6.94 17.35 10.52
N GLY A 185 7.00 17.00 9.25
CA GLY A 185 7.65 17.80 8.20
C GLY A 185 6.70 18.29 7.09
N TYR A 186 5.47 17.83 7.07
CA TYR A 186 4.51 18.11 5.99
C TYR A 186 3.08 17.91 6.44
N SER A 187 2.14 18.28 5.57
CA SER A 187 0.72 17.96 5.75
C SER A 187 0.15 17.39 4.46
N LYS A 188 -0.91 16.61 4.59
CA LYS A 188 -1.72 16.11 3.48
C LYS A 188 -3.15 16.53 3.67
N TYR A 189 -3.76 17.00 2.60
CA TYR A 189 -5.19 17.24 2.52
C TYR A 189 -5.79 16.34 1.44
N ILE A 190 -6.86 15.63 1.81
CA ILE A 190 -7.59 14.74 0.92
C ILE A 190 -8.99 15.32 0.80
N SER A 191 -9.23 15.96 -0.34
CA SER A 191 -10.52 16.59 -0.64
C SER A 191 -11.51 15.57 -1.23
N ARG A 192 -12.77 15.94 -1.20
CA ARG A 192 -13.81 15.31 -2.01
C ARG A 192 -13.47 15.41 -3.49
N THR A 193 -14.14 14.60 -4.29
CA THR A 193 -14.12 14.72 -5.74
C THR A 193 -14.90 15.95 -6.19
N PHE A 194 -14.43 16.61 -7.24
CA PHE A 194 -15.08 17.76 -7.88
C PHE A 194 -15.49 17.38 -9.31
N GLU A 195 -16.59 17.93 -9.79
CA GLU A 195 -17.06 17.67 -11.14
C GLU A 195 -16.12 18.28 -12.19
N THR A 196 -15.54 19.45 -11.89
CA THR A 196 -14.63 20.17 -12.78
C THR A 196 -13.37 20.63 -12.06
N LYS A 197 -12.31 20.85 -12.85
CA LYS A 197 -11.06 21.43 -12.35
C LYS A 197 -11.24 22.86 -11.86
N GLU A 198 -12.10 23.61 -12.52
CA GLU A 198 -12.43 25.00 -12.19
C GLU A 198 -13.09 25.09 -10.81
N GLU A 199 -13.99 24.18 -10.51
CA GLU A 199 -14.61 24.07 -9.19
C GLU A 199 -13.57 23.76 -8.08
N ALA A 200 -12.67 22.80 -8.33
CA ALA A 200 -11.60 22.48 -7.39
C ALA A 200 -10.66 23.67 -7.16
N ILE A 201 -10.33 24.44 -8.21
CA ILE A 201 -9.49 25.64 -8.08
C ILE A 201 -10.20 26.78 -7.34
N ALA A 202 -11.52 26.87 -7.45
CA ALA A 202 -12.31 27.88 -6.75
C ALA A 202 -12.49 27.57 -5.26
N ASP A 203 -12.34 26.33 -4.84
CA ASP A 203 -12.42 25.93 -3.44
C ASP A 203 -11.12 26.32 -2.70
N LYS A 204 -11.23 27.31 -1.81
CA LYS A 204 -10.10 27.82 -1.04
C LYS A 204 -9.49 26.76 -0.11
N THR A 205 -10.26 25.82 0.35
CA THR A 205 -9.75 24.72 1.20
C THR A 205 -8.74 23.85 0.45
N VAL A 206 -8.93 23.69 -0.85
CA VAL A 206 -8.03 22.94 -1.72
C VAL A 206 -6.82 23.75 -2.17
N THR A 207 -7.01 25.05 -2.42
CA THR A 207 -5.98 25.90 -3.03
C THR A 207 -5.13 26.66 -2.05
N ASP A 208 -5.62 26.88 -0.82
CA ASP A 208 -4.90 27.60 0.22
C ASP A 208 -3.86 26.68 0.86
N LEU A 209 -2.60 27.09 0.83
CA LEU A 209 -1.51 26.39 1.50
C LEU A 209 -1.49 26.75 2.96
N ILE A 210 -1.58 25.75 3.83
CA ILE A 210 -1.49 25.92 5.28
C ILE A 210 -0.11 25.47 5.76
N CYS A 211 0.51 26.29 6.61
CA CYS A 211 1.78 25.93 7.22
C CYS A 211 1.61 24.77 8.22
N TYR A 212 2.27 23.66 8.00
CA TYR A 212 2.18 22.49 8.86
C TYR A 212 2.67 22.73 10.31
N ARG A 213 3.56 23.74 10.53
CA ARG A 213 4.07 24.08 11.87
C ARG A 213 3.13 24.91 12.71
N CYS A 214 2.44 25.89 12.10
CA CYS A 214 1.65 26.86 12.86
C CYS A 214 0.17 26.92 12.43
N ASN A 215 -0.22 26.08 11.52
CA ASN A 215 -1.59 25.98 10.98
C ASN A 215 -2.16 27.30 10.43
N ARG A 216 -1.26 28.21 10.01
CA ARG A 216 -1.65 29.50 9.40
C ARG A 216 -1.57 29.42 7.90
N MET A 217 -2.47 30.13 7.23
CA MET A 217 -2.48 30.25 5.79
C MET A 217 -1.18 30.87 5.26
N LEU A 218 -0.55 30.20 4.30
CA LEU A 218 0.62 30.69 3.59
C LEU A 218 0.17 31.55 2.42
N ARG A 219 0.54 32.81 2.40
CA ARG A 219 0.29 33.68 1.27
C ARG A 219 1.39 33.47 0.23
N LYS A 220 1.00 33.18 -1.01
CA LYS A 220 1.91 33.16 -2.13
C LYS A 220 2.49 34.59 -2.28
N LYS A 221 3.80 34.78 -2.14
CA LYS A 221 4.44 36.02 -2.54
C LYS A 221 4.40 36.07 -4.08
N VAL A 222 3.70 37.03 -4.62
CA VAL A 222 3.72 37.36 -6.07
C VAL A 222 5.00 38.10 -6.37
#